data_3b3c64d2be2418ed8c565d3d381a9aa6
#
_entry.id   3b3c64d2be2418ed8c565d3d381a9aa6
#
_cell.length_a   1.000
_cell.length_b   1.000
_cell.length_c   1.000
_cell.angle_alpha   90.00
_cell.angle_beta   90.00
_cell.angle_gamma   90.00
#
_symmetry.space_group_name_H-M   'P 1'
#
loop_
_entity.id
_entity.type
_entity.pdbx_description
1 polymer ?
#
loop_
_entity_poly.entity_id
_entity_poly.type
_entity_poly.pdbx_seq_one_letter_code
_entity_poly.pdbx_strand_id
1 'polypeptide(L)'
;MTHSSAPLASSPGLGVVFGVRGAQARISLPRAEPPATVGDFLALACGPRRLIGVVTEVESERDVPNRSVARVDVMGEIVPDAQGRERFRRGVSAYPAIGDEARLMTAQDLRLVYEGDANAATIGTLHHDESVPARISLTDMLDKHFAVLGSTGVGKSSGVAVILNAVLDKAPNVRVFMLDGHNEFAHCFGARANVVSPRTLKLPFWMFNFEEFVDVVYGGRPAIDEEMEILLEYIPVAKGMYLAQKLVHNDPYGARKIDPRRSGFTIDTPTPYLLQDLAGLIDERMGKLENRATRMHCHRLLSRLETLQNDPRYGFMFEDANVGGDTMAEILSHLFRLDPQGKPITVMQLAGLPAEVVDAVVCVVARLAFDFGLWSEGRFPLLFVCEEAHRFAPADRTAGFGPTRRALLRIAKEGRKYGVYLGLVTQRPSELDPTVISQCNTLFAMRLSNERDQALLRSAVSDEIANLISFVPSLGMREAVAFGEGLPLPTRLRFTELSQEQLPRSETYRLEDRAMGPADRGFVRQVVDRWRGSLGAGRVSEEAAPQPAPTPAPFVNDAAARLEQLRAQILKRGVS
;
A
#
# COMPACT_ATOMS: atom_id res chain seq x y z
N MET A 1 -57.31 12.99 -15.49
CA MET A 1 -56.47 14.06 -14.98
C MET A 1 -55.07 13.79 -15.48
N THR A 2 -54.69 14.47 -16.52
CA THR A 2 -53.42 14.33 -17.24
C THR A 2 -52.34 15.08 -16.46
N HIS A 3 -51.41 14.35 -15.84
CA HIS A 3 -50.19 14.96 -15.31
C HIS A 3 -49.28 15.31 -16.49
N SER A 4 -49.25 16.58 -16.82
CA SER A 4 -48.27 17.19 -17.69
C SER A 4 -46.91 17.17 -16.95
N SER A 5 -46.02 16.29 -17.35
CA SER A 5 -44.62 16.37 -17.00
C SER A 5 -44.02 17.58 -17.74
N ALA A 6 -43.57 18.57 -16.98
CA ALA A 6 -42.84 19.70 -17.52
C ALA A 6 -41.57 19.18 -18.22
N PRO A 7 -41.21 19.68 -19.41
CA PRO A 7 -39.97 19.30 -20.07
C PRO A 7 -38.81 19.86 -19.24
N LEU A 8 -37.92 18.96 -18.81
CA LEU A 8 -36.63 19.28 -18.24
C LEU A 8 -35.87 20.24 -19.16
N ALA A 9 -35.32 21.31 -18.62
CA ALA A 9 -34.57 22.34 -19.34
C ALA A 9 -33.53 21.68 -20.25
N SER A 10 -33.80 21.66 -21.56
CA SER A 10 -32.89 21.14 -22.56
C SER A 10 -31.75 22.16 -22.74
N SER A 11 -30.52 21.74 -22.36
CA SER A 11 -29.33 22.46 -22.85
C SER A 11 -29.42 22.59 -24.36
N PRO A 12 -29.11 23.73 -24.96
CA PRO A 12 -29.16 23.89 -26.42
C PRO A 12 -28.29 22.84 -27.09
N GLY A 13 -28.76 22.28 -28.20
CA GLY A 13 -28.02 21.31 -29.02
C GLY A 13 -26.66 21.90 -29.40
N LEU A 14 -25.57 21.20 -29.05
CA LEU A 14 -24.21 21.62 -29.36
C LEU A 14 -23.81 21.33 -30.80
N GLY A 15 -24.35 20.23 -31.38
CA GLY A 15 -24.02 19.77 -32.71
C GLY A 15 -24.80 18.53 -33.12
N VAL A 16 -24.47 17.99 -34.29
CA VAL A 16 -25.16 16.85 -34.90
C VAL A 16 -24.14 15.80 -35.35
N VAL A 17 -24.46 14.53 -35.13
CA VAL A 17 -23.65 13.40 -35.60
C VAL A 17 -23.72 13.34 -37.14
N PHE A 18 -22.57 13.35 -37.80
CA PHE A 18 -22.49 13.23 -39.26
C PHE A 18 -21.63 12.02 -39.70
N GLY A 19 -21.02 11.30 -38.80
CA GLY A 19 -20.30 10.08 -39.10
C GLY A 19 -20.13 9.19 -37.87
N VAL A 20 -20.17 7.88 -38.07
CA VAL A 20 -20.02 6.88 -37.01
C VAL A 20 -19.10 5.79 -37.53
N ARG A 21 -18.11 5.39 -36.69
CA ARG A 21 -17.19 4.30 -36.98
C ARG A 21 -16.94 3.48 -35.72
N GLY A 22 -17.53 2.29 -35.60
CA GLY A 22 -17.44 1.51 -34.36
C GLY A 22 -18.03 2.28 -33.18
N ALA A 23 -17.29 2.42 -32.09
CA ALA A 23 -17.70 3.19 -30.92
C ALA A 23 -17.39 4.70 -31.03
N GLN A 24 -16.88 5.17 -32.18
CA GLN A 24 -16.55 6.58 -32.40
C GLN A 24 -17.63 7.29 -33.21
N ALA A 25 -18.05 8.46 -32.73
CA ALA A 25 -18.90 9.39 -33.44
C ALA A 25 -18.13 10.65 -33.83
N ARG A 26 -18.45 11.18 -35.03
CA ARG A 26 -17.95 12.49 -35.48
C ARG A 26 -19.14 13.46 -35.44
N ILE A 27 -18.94 14.56 -34.73
CA ILE A 27 -19.97 15.56 -34.47
C ILE A 27 -19.56 16.86 -35.13
N SER A 28 -20.44 17.41 -35.95
CA SER A 28 -20.30 18.75 -36.51
C SER A 28 -20.75 19.76 -35.46
N LEU A 29 -19.81 20.60 -34.99
CA LEU A 29 -20.04 21.62 -33.98
C LEU A 29 -20.13 22.98 -34.70
N PRO A 30 -21.28 23.66 -34.72
CA PRO A 30 -21.31 25.08 -35.04
C PRO A 30 -20.54 25.82 -33.94
N ARG A 31 -20.08 27.01 -34.20
CA ARG A 31 -19.42 27.84 -33.20
C ARG A 31 -20.39 28.18 -32.07
N ALA A 32 -20.46 27.32 -31.08
CA ALA A 32 -21.34 27.47 -29.91
C ALA A 32 -20.54 28.04 -28.73
N GLU A 33 -21.18 28.79 -27.86
CA GLU A 33 -20.64 29.21 -26.57
C GLU A 33 -21.40 28.48 -25.44
N PRO A 34 -20.74 27.72 -24.58
CA PRO A 34 -19.29 27.43 -24.56
C PRO A 34 -18.89 26.39 -25.62
N PRO A 35 -17.67 26.48 -26.21
CA PRO A 35 -17.18 25.49 -27.15
C PRO A 35 -16.88 24.17 -26.45
N ALA A 36 -17.12 23.03 -27.12
CA ALA A 36 -16.66 21.75 -26.63
C ALA A 36 -15.13 21.66 -26.72
N THR A 37 -14.52 21.15 -25.67
CA THR A 37 -13.08 20.92 -25.56
C THR A 37 -12.75 19.45 -25.42
N VAL A 38 -11.52 19.07 -25.71
CA VAL A 38 -11.07 17.69 -25.53
C VAL A 38 -11.16 17.32 -24.05
N GLY A 39 -11.79 16.16 -23.77
CA GLY A 39 -12.07 15.68 -22.43
C GLY A 39 -13.48 15.98 -21.92
N ASP A 40 -14.27 16.83 -22.61
CA ASP A 40 -15.68 17.08 -22.26
C ASP A 40 -16.55 15.85 -22.51
N PHE A 41 -17.59 15.71 -21.69
CA PHE A 41 -18.57 14.66 -21.87
C PHE A 41 -19.78 15.16 -22.67
N LEU A 42 -20.12 14.42 -23.70
CA LEU A 42 -21.30 14.67 -24.53
C LEU A 42 -22.35 13.59 -24.33
N ALA A 43 -23.60 14.01 -24.35
CA ALA A 43 -24.75 13.14 -24.45
C ALA A 43 -25.28 13.19 -25.89
N LEU A 44 -25.40 12.01 -26.56
CA LEU A 44 -25.89 11.86 -27.89
C LEU A 44 -27.32 11.26 -27.80
N ALA A 45 -28.28 11.90 -28.43
CA ALA A 45 -29.66 11.40 -28.48
C ALA A 45 -29.72 10.15 -29.37
N CYS A 46 -30.26 9.04 -28.84
CA CYS A 46 -30.46 7.80 -29.58
C CYS A 46 -31.82 7.19 -29.20
N GLY A 47 -32.86 7.69 -29.80
CA GLY A 47 -34.25 7.35 -29.43
C GLY A 47 -34.54 7.67 -27.95
N PRO A 48 -35.02 6.69 -27.14
CA PRO A 48 -35.31 6.90 -25.73
C PRO A 48 -34.04 6.88 -24.84
N ARG A 49 -32.87 6.68 -25.40
CA ARG A 49 -31.58 6.53 -24.71
C ARG A 49 -30.73 7.76 -24.94
N ARG A 50 -29.83 8.01 -24.01
CA ARG A 50 -28.74 8.96 -24.17
C ARG A 50 -27.41 8.21 -24.11
N LEU A 51 -26.65 8.26 -25.20
CA LEU A 51 -25.34 7.69 -25.25
C LEU A 51 -24.34 8.71 -24.67
N ILE A 52 -23.44 8.24 -23.85
CA ILE A 52 -22.44 9.08 -23.20
C ILE A 52 -21.09 8.80 -23.84
N GLY A 53 -20.46 9.87 -24.30
CA GLY A 53 -19.12 9.80 -24.86
C GLY A 53 -18.24 10.94 -24.41
N VAL A 54 -16.94 10.75 -24.58
CA VAL A 54 -15.90 11.76 -24.27
C VAL A 54 -15.34 12.33 -25.56
N VAL A 55 -15.13 13.63 -25.60
CA VAL A 55 -14.48 14.30 -26.72
C VAL A 55 -12.99 13.98 -26.67
N THR A 56 -12.49 13.33 -27.71
CA THR A 56 -11.08 12.91 -27.80
C THR A 56 -10.25 13.79 -28.74
N GLU A 57 -10.92 14.47 -29.67
CA GLU A 57 -10.26 15.35 -30.63
C GLU A 57 -11.24 16.43 -31.10
N VAL A 58 -10.72 17.64 -31.31
CA VAL A 58 -11.49 18.75 -31.93
C VAL A 58 -10.63 19.37 -33.02
N GLU A 59 -11.15 19.34 -34.24
CA GLU A 59 -10.48 19.89 -35.43
C GLU A 59 -11.35 20.97 -36.09
N SER A 60 -10.72 21.95 -36.75
CA SER A 60 -11.44 22.87 -37.61
C SER A 60 -11.81 22.20 -38.93
N GLU A 61 -13.05 22.33 -39.37
CA GLU A 61 -13.47 21.80 -40.68
C GLU A 61 -12.84 22.62 -41.80
N ARG A 62 -12.02 21.96 -42.67
CA ARG A 62 -11.14 22.63 -43.62
C ARG A 62 -11.86 23.52 -44.67
N ASP A 63 -13.12 23.16 -45.03
CA ASP A 63 -13.86 23.77 -46.11
C ASP A 63 -15.07 24.62 -45.66
N VAL A 64 -15.31 24.74 -44.35
CA VAL A 64 -16.45 25.50 -43.81
C VAL A 64 -15.97 26.46 -42.70
N PRO A 65 -15.95 27.77 -42.98
CA PRO A 65 -15.59 28.74 -41.93
C PRO A 65 -16.52 28.67 -40.74
N ASN A 66 -15.97 28.73 -39.51
CA ASN A 66 -16.71 28.68 -38.25
C ASN A 66 -17.36 27.35 -37.91
N ARG A 67 -16.90 26.24 -38.47
CA ARG A 67 -17.33 24.88 -38.07
C ARG A 67 -16.13 24.08 -37.53
N SER A 68 -16.36 23.36 -36.45
CA SER A 68 -15.41 22.39 -35.88
C SER A 68 -16.00 20.99 -35.91
N VAL A 69 -15.14 20.01 -35.97
CA VAL A 69 -15.51 18.59 -35.90
C VAL A 69 -14.93 18.05 -34.60
N ALA A 70 -15.80 17.50 -33.75
CA ALA A 70 -15.39 16.73 -32.59
C ALA A 70 -15.43 15.23 -32.90
N ARG A 71 -14.39 14.51 -32.48
CA ARG A 71 -14.40 13.06 -32.37
C ARG A 71 -14.77 12.68 -30.95
N VAL A 72 -15.74 11.79 -30.79
CA VAL A 72 -16.30 11.39 -29.51
C VAL A 72 -16.27 9.88 -29.42
N ASP A 73 -15.61 9.36 -28.38
CA ASP A 73 -15.61 7.94 -28.04
C ASP A 73 -16.80 7.64 -27.13
N VAL A 74 -17.73 6.81 -27.59
CA VAL A 74 -18.97 6.46 -26.87
C VAL A 74 -18.67 5.33 -25.89
N MET A 75 -18.91 5.56 -24.58
CA MET A 75 -18.46 4.69 -23.51
C MET A 75 -19.59 4.07 -22.68
N GLY A 76 -20.79 4.64 -22.74
CA GLY A 76 -21.90 4.18 -21.93
C GLY A 76 -23.23 4.76 -22.39
N GLU A 77 -24.30 4.34 -21.75
CA GLU A 77 -25.66 4.79 -22.05
C GLU A 77 -26.45 5.08 -20.76
N ILE A 78 -27.31 6.10 -20.82
CA ILE A 78 -28.33 6.34 -19.81
C ILE A 78 -29.64 5.80 -20.39
N VAL A 79 -30.24 4.85 -19.68
CA VAL A 79 -31.47 4.18 -20.08
C VAL A 79 -32.50 4.23 -18.95
N PRO A 80 -33.82 4.34 -19.27
CA PRO A 80 -34.86 4.19 -18.26
C PRO A 80 -34.94 2.73 -17.77
N ASP A 81 -35.04 2.51 -16.46
CA ASP A 81 -35.34 1.20 -15.87
C ASP A 81 -36.83 0.83 -16.04
N ALA A 82 -37.22 -0.35 -15.56
CA ALA A 82 -38.61 -0.81 -15.64
C ALA A 82 -39.61 0.10 -14.88
N GLN A 83 -39.13 0.95 -13.99
CA GLN A 83 -39.89 1.95 -13.24
C GLN A 83 -39.83 3.35 -13.85
N GLY A 84 -39.17 3.49 -15.03
CA GLY A 84 -38.99 4.77 -15.71
C GLY A 84 -37.90 5.66 -15.11
N ARG A 85 -37.09 5.17 -14.16
CA ARG A 85 -35.97 5.92 -13.57
C ARG A 85 -34.75 5.77 -14.47
N GLU A 86 -34.09 6.87 -14.75
CA GLU A 86 -32.88 6.88 -15.54
C GLU A 86 -31.72 6.26 -14.77
N ARG A 87 -30.97 5.35 -15.43
CA ARG A 87 -29.78 4.71 -14.91
C ARG A 87 -28.68 4.69 -15.95
N PHE A 88 -27.47 4.96 -15.49
CA PHE A 88 -26.27 4.79 -16.30
C PHE A 88 -25.90 3.30 -16.40
N ARG A 89 -25.47 2.89 -17.57
CA ARG A 89 -24.88 1.57 -17.86
C ARG A 89 -23.60 1.77 -18.66
N ARG A 90 -22.55 1.10 -18.26
CA ARG A 90 -21.28 1.05 -19.01
C ARG A 90 -21.45 0.19 -20.26
N GLY A 91 -20.81 0.61 -21.35
CA GLY A 91 -20.99 0.02 -22.67
C GLY A 91 -22.27 0.51 -23.34
N VAL A 92 -22.40 0.25 -24.61
CA VAL A 92 -23.52 0.71 -25.43
C VAL A 92 -24.25 -0.48 -26.10
N SER A 93 -25.57 -0.46 -26.06
CA SER A 93 -26.40 -1.46 -26.71
C SER A 93 -26.89 -1.02 -28.09
N ALA A 94 -26.75 0.27 -28.41
CA ALA A 94 -27.03 0.84 -29.72
C ALA A 94 -25.99 1.91 -30.04
N TYR A 95 -25.80 2.17 -31.33
CA TYR A 95 -24.86 3.20 -31.76
C TYR A 95 -25.66 4.44 -32.26
N PRO A 96 -25.04 5.65 -32.20
CA PRO A 96 -25.71 6.85 -32.67
C PRO A 96 -25.90 6.77 -34.19
N ALA A 97 -27.00 7.36 -34.67
CA ALA A 97 -27.28 7.50 -36.09
C ALA A 97 -26.82 8.85 -36.63
N ILE A 98 -26.61 8.92 -37.95
CA ILE A 98 -26.35 10.21 -38.59
C ILE A 98 -27.63 11.06 -38.46
N GLY A 99 -27.44 12.29 -37.95
CA GLY A 99 -28.54 13.20 -37.66
C GLY A 99 -28.91 13.28 -36.18
N ASP A 100 -28.41 12.37 -35.34
CA ASP A 100 -28.63 12.43 -33.89
C ASP A 100 -28.02 13.69 -33.29
N GLU A 101 -28.74 14.32 -32.36
CA GLU A 101 -28.27 15.52 -31.66
C GLU A 101 -27.28 15.21 -30.57
N ALA A 102 -26.25 16.06 -30.46
CA ALA A 102 -25.26 16.03 -29.41
C ALA A 102 -25.39 17.29 -28.53
N ARG A 103 -25.26 17.11 -27.20
CA ARG A 103 -25.24 18.21 -26.24
C ARG A 103 -24.16 17.98 -25.19
N LEU A 104 -23.67 19.04 -24.54
CA LEU A 104 -22.83 18.90 -23.34
C LEU A 104 -23.65 18.23 -22.24
N MET A 105 -23.01 17.36 -21.47
CA MET A 105 -23.62 16.78 -20.28
C MET A 105 -23.80 17.86 -19.21
N THR A 106 -24.99 17.86 -18.62
CA THR A 106 -25.27 18.72 -17.46
C THR A 106 -24.68 18.12 -16.18
N ALA A 107 -24.51 18.94 -15.13
CA ALA A 107 -24.14 18.45 -13.80
C ALA A 107 -25.08 17.34 -13.29
N GLN A 108 -26.37 17.38 -13.70
CA GLN A 108 -27.35 16.36 -13.33
C GLN A 108 -27.06 15.03 -14.06
N ASP A 109 -26.74 15.05 -15.36
CA ASP A 109 -26.34 13.87 -16.12
C ASP A 109 -25.06 13.26 -15.55
N LEU A 110 -24.07 14.10 -15.23
CA LEU A 110 -22.82 13.66 -14.62
C LEU A 110 -23.06 13.04 -13.23
N ARG A 111 -23.90 13.66 -12.39
CA ARG A 111 -24.24 13.08 -11.09
C ARG A 111 -24.90 11.71 -11.25
N LEU A 112 -25.77 11.53 -12.22
CA LEU A 112 -26.41 10.25 -12.49
C LEU A 112 -25.40 9.17 -12.92
N VAL A 113 -24.39 9.53 -13.71
CA VAL A 113 -23.27 8.64 -14.08
C VAL A 113 -22.44 8.24 -12.86
N TYR A 114 -22.16 9.21 -11.98
CA TYR A 114 -21.30 9.00 -10.81
C TYR A 114 -22.09 8.72 -9.51
N GLU A 115 -23.40 8.53 -9.55
CA GLU A 115 -24.22 8.25 -8.35
C GLU A 115 -23.72 6.99 -7.63
N GLY A 116 -23.33 5.97 -8.40
CA GLY A 116 -22.68 4.78 -7.89
C GLY A 116 -23.57 3.90 -7.02
N ASP A 117 -23.01 2.79 -6.58
CA ASP A 117 -23.64 1.85 -5.65
C ASP A 117 -23.54 2.34 -4.19
N ALA A 118 -24.21 1.63 -3.28
CA ALA A 118 -24.13 1.91 -1.83
C ALA A 118 -22.71 1.92 -1.28
N ASN A 119 -21.80 1.16 -1.90
CA ASN A 119 -20.38 1.08 -1.54
C ASN A 119 -19.48 2.06 -2.32
N ALA A 120 -20.09 2.97 -3.12
CA ALA A 120 -19.30 4.00 -3.79
C ALA A 120 -18.77 5.02 -2.79
N ALA A 121 -17.48 5.34 -2.92
CA ALA A 121 -16.78 6.29 -2.07
C ALA A 121 -16.36 7.53 -2.86
N THR A 122 -16.58 8.70 -2.28
CA THR A 122 -16.11 9.96 -2.87
C THR A 122 -14.62 10.13 -2.57
N ILE A 123 -13.81 10.31 -3.62
CA ILE A 123 -12.36 10.53 -3.51
C ILE A 123 -11.93 11.92 -3.95
N GLY A 124 -12.84 12.70 -4.50
CA GLY A 124 -12.54 14.05 -5.00
C GLY A 124 -13.71 14.64 -5.78
N THR A 125 -13.40 15.50 -6.72
CA THR A 125 -14.34 16.15 -7.64
C THR A 125 -13.91 15.94 -9.09
N LEU A 126 -14.87 16.05 -10.02
CA LEU A 126 -14.54 16.04 -11.44
C LEU A 126 -13.79 17.32 -11.81
N HIS A 127 -12.82 17.21 -12.71
CA HIS A 127 -12.04 18.37 -13.15
C HIS A 127 -12.90 19.40 -13.93
N HIS A 128 -13.86 18.92 -14.73
CA HIS A 128 -14.69 19.79 -15.56
C HIS A 128 -15.81 20.48 -14.77
N ASP A 129 -16.26 19.88 -13.67
CA ASP A 129 -17.29 20.44 -12.80
C ASP A 129 -17.03 20.03 -11.34
N GLU A 130 -16.41 20.94 -10.59
CA GLU A 130 -16.08 20.71 -9.19
C GLU A 130 -17.31 20.51 -8.28
N SER A 131 -18.53 20.81 -8.77
CA SER A 131 -19.77 20.53 -8.04
C SER A 131 -20.18 19.04 -8.07
N VAL A 132 -19.55 18.25 -8.96
CA VAL A 132 -19.85 16.83 -9.12
C VAL A 132 -18.77 16.00 -8.41
N PRO A 133 -19.17 15.18 -7.41
CA PRO A 133 -18.22 14.33 -6.71
C PRO A 133 -17.68 13.21 -7.62
N ALA A 134 -16.38 13.04 -7.65
CA ALA A 134 -15.74 11.88 -8.27
C ALA A 134 -15.85 10.70 -7.30
N ARG A 135 -16.59 9.68 -7.69
CA ARG A 135 -16.83 8.48 -6.89
C ARG A 135 -16.22 7.26 -7.52
N ILE A 136 -15.73 6.36 -6.68
CA ILE A 136 -15.23 5.04 -7.08
C ILE A 136 -16.10 3.96 -6.46
N SER A 137 -16.38 2.90 -7.22
CA SER A 137 -16.93 1.65 -6.70
C SER A 137 -15.82 0.90 -5.97
N LEU A 138 -15.90 0.82 -4.64
CA LEU A 138 -14.91 0.07 -3.86
C LEU A 138 -15.00 -1.43 -4.12
N THR A 139 -16.19 -1.95 -4.38
CA THR A 139 -16.39 -3.36 -4.72
C THR A 139 -15.62 -3.71 -5.98
N ASP A 140 -15.85 -2.97 -7.10
CA ASP A 140 -15.21 -3.25 -8.37
C ASP A 140 -13.70 -2.99 -8.34
N MET A 141 -13.26 -1.98 -7.57
CA MET A 141 -11.84 -1.68 -7.38
C MET A 141 -11.13 -2.78 -6.58
N LEU A 142 -11.75 -3.26 -5.49
CA LEU A 142 -11.17 -4.28 -4.61
C LEU A 142 -11.41 -5.70 -5.10
N ASP A 143 -12.38 -5.94 -5.99
CA ASP A 143 -12.55 -7.24 -6.64
C ASP A 143 -11.33 -7.65 -7.49
N LYS A 144 -10.48 -6.69 -7.80
CA LYS A 144 -9.21 -6.86 -8.51
C LYS A 144 -8.13 -6.00 -7.84
N HIS A 145 -7.13 -5.58 -8.59
CA HIS A 145 -6.03 -4.78 -8.07
C HIS A 145 -6.10 -3.35 -8.61
N PHE A 146 -5.50 -2.41 -7.89
CA PHE A 146 -5.43 -1.03 -8.37
C PHE A 146 -3.99 -0.49 -8.33
N ALA A 147 -3.71 0.55 -9.11
CA ALA A 147 -2.44 1.24 -9.06
C ALA A 147 -2.60 2.76 -9.05
N VAL A 148 -1.73 3.43 -8.30
CA VAL A 148 -1.56 4.88 -8.26
C VAL A 148 -0.17 5.22 -8.80
N LEU A 149 -0.15 5.88 -9.96
CA LEU A 149 1.05 6.15 -10.72
C LEU A 149 1.27 7.67 -10.80
N GLY A 150 2.49 8.13 -10.60
CA GLY A 150 2.77 9.58 -10.69
C GLY A 150 4.17 9.93 -10.22
N SER A 151 4.74 10.97 -10.77
CA SER A 151 6.05 11.49 -10.40
C SER A 151 6.10 11.98 -8.95
N THR A 152 7.30 12.26 -8.45
CA THR A 152 7.48 12.85 -7.12
C THR A 152 6.85 14.26 -7.06
N GLY A 153 6.25 14.61 -5.93
CA GLY A 153 5.72 15.95 -5.66
C GLY A 153 4.40 16.31 -6.35
N VAL A 154 3.72 15.35 -7.00
CA VAL A 154 2.41 15.59 -7.64
C VAL A 154 1.21 15.37 -6.72
N GLY A 155 1.45 14.95 -5.46
CA GLY A 155 0.40 14.61 -4.50
C GLY A 155 -0.02 13.14 -4.53
N LYS A 156 0.85 12.24 -5.03
CA LYS A 156 0.62 10.79 -5.07
C LYS A 156 0.27 10.22 -3.69
N SER A 157 1.12 10.48 -2.68
CA SER A 157 0.91 10.01 -1.31
C SER A 157 -0.42 10.52 -0.73
N SER A 158 -0.81 11.78 -1.03
CA SER A 158 -2.12 12.32 -0.62
C SER A 158 -3.27 11.59 -1.31
N GLY A 159 -3.17 11.31 -2.62
CA GLY A 159 -4.18 10.53 -3.36
C GLY A 159 -4.35 9.12 -2.79
N VAL A 160 -3.23 8.45 -2.46
CA VAL A 160 -3.24 7.13 -1.81
C VAL A 160 -3.93 7.20 -0.44
N ALA A 161 -3.59 8.21 0.37
CA ALA A 161 -4.21 8.39 1.69
C ALA A 161 -5.73 8.64 1.58
N VAL A 162 -6.19 9.41 0.57
CA VAL A 162 -7.63 9.61 0.29
C VAL A 162 -8.31 8.29 -0.06
N ILE A 163 -7.74 7.50 -0.97
CA ILE A 163 -8.30 6.20 -1.38
C ILE A 163 -8.36 5.25 -0.18
N LEU A 164 -7.30 5.13 0.60
CA LEU A 164 -7.26 4.23 1.76
C LEU A 164 -8.22 4.67 2.86
N ASN A 165 -8.35 5.98 3.14
CA ASN A 165 -9.36 6.47 4.06
C ASN A 165 -10.77 6.11 3.60
N ALA A 166 -11.06 6.24 2.30
CA ALA A 166 -12.34 5.84 1.72
C ALA A 166 -12.61 4.33 1.87
N VAL A 167 -11.58 3.48 1.71
CA VAL A 167 -11.67 2.02 1.98
C VAL A 167 -11.98 1.77 3.45
N LEU A 168 -11.26 2.41 4.37
CA LEU A 168 -11.44 2.23 5.81
C LEU A 168 -12.83 2.69 6.29
N ASP A 169 -13.42 3.68 5.63
CA ASP A 169 -14.74 4.23 5.98
C ASP A 169 -15.90 3.38 5.44
N LYS A 170 -15.75 2.82 4.24
CA LYS A 170 -16.84 2.16 3.51
C LYS A 170 -16.76 0.63 3.47
N ALA A 171 -15.57 0.08 3.68
CA ALA A 171 -15.31 -1.36 3.66
C ALA A 171 -14.73 -1.86 5.01
N PRO A 172 -15.47 -1.79 6.13
CA PRO A 172 -14.98 -2.06 7.48
C PRO A 172 -14.47 -3.51 7.68
N ASN A 173 -14.87 -4.42 6.81
CA ASN A 173 -14.43 -5.81 6.83
C ASN A 173 -13.08 -6.03 6.16
N VAL A 174 -12.61 -5.09 5.35
CA VAL A 174 -11.30 -5.17 4.69
C VAL A 174 -10.22 -4.75 5.67
N ARG A 175 -9.17 -5.55 5.77
CA ARG A 175 -7.94 -5.20 6.49
C ARG A 175 -6.95 -4.61 5.51
N VAL A 176 -6.18 -3.64 5.96
CA VAL A 176 -5.17 -3.01 5.11
C VAL A 176 -3.79 -3.25 5.71
N PHE A 177 -2.88 -3.74 4.90
CA PHE A 177 -1.47 -3.82 5.23
C PHE A 177 -0.69 -2.97 4.22
N MET A 178 0.00 -1.97 4.70
CA MET A 178 0.72 -1.01 3.85
C MET A 178 2.21 -1.06 4.13
N LEU A 179 3.00 -1.27 3.08
CA LEU A 179 4.43 -1.04 3.06
C LEU A 179 4.69 0.45 2.81
N ASP A 180 5.29 1.12 3.77
CA ASP A 180 5.61 2.55 3.74
C ASP A 180 7.12 2.75 3.55
N GLY A 181 7.53 2.88 2.30
CA GLY A 181 8.94 2.96 1.91
C GLY A 181 9.67 4.21 2.40
N HIS A 182 8.93 5.30 2.60
CA HIS A 182 9.47 6.62 2.98
C HIS A 182 9.02 7.12 4.35
N ASN A 183 8.27 6.31 5.12
CA ASN A 183 7.69 6.66 6.42
C ASN A 183 6.76 7.90 6.36
N GLU A 184 6.00 8.04 5.28
CA GLU A 184 5.12 9.20 5.06
C GLU A 184 3.71 9.01 5.62
N PHE A 185 3.24 7.74 5.78
CA PHE A 185 1.81 7.44 5.98
C PHE A 185 1.38 7.21 7.42
N ALA A 186 2.32 7.13 8.36
CA ALA A 186 2.01 6.79 9.76
C ALA A 186 0.90 7.64 10.39
N HIS A 187 0.82 8.92 10.02
CA HIS A 187 -0.15 9.87 10.56
C HIS A 187 -1.45 9.98 9.77
N CYS A 188 -1.47 9.52 8.51
CA CYS A 188 -2.58 9.75 7.58
C CYS A 188 -3.92 9.13 8.03
N PHE A 189 -3.86 8.13 8.90
CA PHE A 189 -5.02 7.35 9.33
C PHE A 189 -5.37 7.57 10.81
N GLY A 190 -4.64 8.45 11.51
CA GLY A 190 -4.87 8.79 12.92
C GLY A 190 -4.88 7.56 13.83
N ALA A 191 -5.84 7.49 14.74
CA ALA A 191 -5.98 6.39 15.70
C ALA A 191 -6.29 5.02 15.05
N ARG A 192 -6.67 4.99 13.77
CA ARG A 192 -6.99 3.75 13.03
C ARG A 192 -5.75 2.97 12.59
N ALA A 193 -4.56 3.58 12.64
CA ALA A 193 -3.33 2.92 12.23
C ALA A 193 -2.66 2.15 13.38
N ASN A 194 -2.14 0.97 13.03
CA ASN A 194 -1.14 0.26 13.78
C ASN A 194 0.21 0.47 13.05
N VAL A 195 1.10 1.24 13.64
CA VAL A 195 2.40 1.53 13.03
C VAL A 195 3.43 0.51 13.51
N VAL A 196 4.00 -0.23 12.57
CA VAL A 196 5.07 -1.20 12.82
C VAL A 196 6.37 -0.62 12.27
N SER A 197 7.29 -0.35 13.17
CA SER A 197 8.64 0.12 12.83
C SER A 197 9.64 -1.04 12.83
N PRO A 198 10.83 -0.86 12.27
CA PRO A 198 11.90 -1.86 12.36
C PRO A 198 12.23 -2.33 13.77
N ARG A 199 12.05 -1.46 14.77
CA ARG A 199 12.31 -1.76 16.19
C ARG A 199 11.20 -2.57 16.86
N THR A 200 9.97 -2.49 16.32
CA THR A 200 8.80 -3.18 16.88
C THR A 200 8.38 -4.41 16.07
N LEU A 201 9.02 -4.61 14.92
CA LEU A 201 8.78 -5.77 14.08
C LEU A 201 9.25 -7.04 14.80
N LYS A 202 8.39 -8.06 14.82
CA LYS A 202 8.70 -9.42 15.24
C LYS A 202 8.36 -10.35 14.10
N LEU A 203 9.39 -10.98 13.54
CA LEU A 203 9.23 -11.90 12.42
C LEU A 203 10.26 -13.02 12.57
N PRO A 204 9.98 -14.03 13.42
CA PRO A 204 10.91 -15.10 13.72
C PRO A 204 11.40 -15.84 12.49
N PHE A 205 12.68 -16.20 12.47
CA PHE A 205 13.35 -16.86 11.34
C PHE A 205 12.66 -18.16 10.89
N TRP A 206 12.00 -18.88 11.77
CA TRP A 206 11.27 -20.11 11.45
C TRP A 206 9.96 -19.89 10.67
N MET A 207 9.50 -18.64 10.54
CA MET A 207 8.41 -18.25 9.64
C MET A 207 8.86 -18.06 8.19
N PHE A 208 10.16 -18.01 7.95
CA PHE A 208 10.73 -17.92 6.62
C PHE A 208 10.66 -19.29 5.92
N ASN A 209 10.41 -19.31 4.62
CA ASN A 209 10.61 -20.52 3.83
C ASN A 209 12.12 -20.74 3.59
N PHE A 210 12.48 -21.88 3.02
CA PHE A 210 13.87 -22.23 2.82
C PHE A 210 14.63 -21.22 1.95
N GLU A 211 14.05 -20.80 0.84
CA GLU A 211 14.67 -19.87 -0.09
C GLU A 211 14.91 -18.50 0.56
N GLU A 212 13.89 -17.99 1.29
CA GLU A 212 13.97 -16.73 2.04
C GLU A 212 15.04 -16.80 3.14
N PHE A 213 15.10 -17.92 3.87
CA PHE A 213 16.09 -18.10 4.93
C PHE A 213 17.51 -18.20 4.38
N VAL A 214 17.72 -18.97 3.31
CA VAL A 214 19.02 -19.10 2.63
C VAL A 214 19.50 -17.74 2.12
N ASP A 215 18.61 -16.95 1.50
CA ASP A 215 18.99 -15.61 1.03
C ASP A 215 19.48 -14.70 2.16
N VAL A 216 18.78 -14.71 3.29
CA VAL A 216 19.21 -13.95 4.48
C VAL A 216 20.58 -14.46 4.99
N VAL A 217 20.78 -15.78 5.06
CA VAL A 217 22.05 -16.40 5.52
C VAL A 217 23.22 -16.02 4.61
N TYR A 218 22.98 -15.89 3.31
CA TYR A 218 24.01 -15.54 2.34
C TYR A 218 24.08 -14.04 2.01
N GLY A 219 23.11 -13.24 2.50
CA GLY A 219 23.04 -11.79 2.26
C GLY A 219 22.93 -11.46 0.76
N GLY A 220 22.05 -12.17 0.03
CA GLY A 220 21.85 -12.00 -1.41
C GLY A 220 22.97 -12.54 -2.31
N ARG A 221 23.97 -13.19 -1.75
CA ARG A 221 25.06 -13.82 -2.53
C ARG A 221 24.66 -15.23 -2.95
N PRO A 222 25.23 -15.77 -4.03
CA PRO A 222 25.01 -17.16 -4.40
C PRO A 222 25.32 -18.11 -3.25
N ALA A 223 24.36 -18.97 -2.94
CA ALA A 223 24.49 -19.98 -1.91
C ALA A 223 25.46 -21.10 -2.37
N ILE A 224 26.03 -21.82 -1.43
CA ILE A 224 26.92 -22.96 -1.67
C ILE A 224 26.08 -24.22 -1.55
N ASP A 225 26.05 -25.05 -2.60
CA ASP A 225 25.16 -26.22 -2.72
C ASP A 225 25.36 -27.20 -1.55
N GLU A 226 26.58 -27.48 -1.13
CA GLU A 226 26.88 -28.37 -0.02
C GLU A 226 26.40 -27.81 1.34
N GLU A 227 26.42 -26.50 1.53
CA GLU A 227 25.89 -25.86 2.74
C GLU A 227 24.35 -25.86 2.71
N MET A 228 23.73 -25.69 1.52
CA MET A 228 22.26 -25.81 1.36
C MET A 228 21.78 -27.22 1.64
N GLU A 229 22.48 -28.26 1.17
CA GLU A 229 22.14 -29.66 1.46
C GLU A 229 22.12 -29.96 2.97
N ILE A 230 23.05 -29.37 3.71
CA ILE A 230 23.09 -29.49 5.17
C ILE A 230 21.84 -28.88 5.81
N LEU A 231 21.45 -27.67 5.37
CA LEU A 231 20.23 -27.01 5.86
C LEU A 231 18.97 -27.81 5.50
N LEU A 232 18.88 -28.31 4.26
CA LEU A 232 17.76 -29.14 3.78
C LEU A 232 17.59 -30.41 4.62
N GLU A 233 18.69 -31.04 5.05
CA GLU A 233 18.67 -32.25 5.87
C GLU A 233 18.27 -31.95 7.32
N TYR A 234 18.81 -30.89 7.94
CA TYR A 234 18.70 -30.71 9.39
C TYR A 234 17.60 -29.76 9.87
N ILE A 235 17.10 -28.82 9.06
CA ILE A 235 15.98 -27.97 9.46
C ILE A 235 14.72 -28.79 9.80
N PRO A 236 14.29 -29.77 8.98
CA PRO A 236 13.13 -30.62 9.34
C PRO A 236 13.35 -31.41 10.64
N VAL A 237 14.59 -31.86 10.90
CA VAL A 237 14.95 -32.57 12.13
C VAL A 237 14.86 -31.65 13.34
N ALA A 238 15.38 -30.41 13.25
CA ALA A 238 15.29 -29.42 14.31
C ALA A 238 13.82 -29.07 14.64
N LYS A 239 12.95 -28.92 13.61
CA LYS A 239 11.49 -28.78 13.79
C LYS A 239 10.87 -29.96 14.52
N GLY A 240 11.30 -31.18 14.19
CA GLY A 240 10.87 -32.40 14.87
C GLY A 240 11.31 -32.47 16.34
N MET A 241 12.52 -31.98 16.66
CA MET A 241 13.02 -31.88 18.03
C MET A 241 12.16 -30.91 18.87
N TYR A 242 11.85 -29.75 18.33
CA TYR A 242 10.94 -28.81 18.99
C TYR A 242 9.59 -29.41 19.32
N LEU A 243 8.97 -30.11 18.36
CA LEU A 243 7.69 -30.78 18.59
C LEU A 243 7.79 -31.87 19.67
N ALA A 244 8.84 -32.68 19.64
CA ALA A 244 9.08 -33.72 20.64
C ALA A 244 9.22 -33.14 22.05
N GLN A 245 9.96 -32.05 22.21
CA GLN A 245 10.12 -31.34 23.48
C GLN A 245 8.78 -30.76 23.97
N LYS A 246 7.98 -30.15 23.08
CA LYS A 246 6.66 -29.60 23.43
C LYS A 246 5.68 -30.65 23.90
N LEU A 247 5.68 -31.82 23.27
CA LEU A 247 4.81 -32.94 23.66
C LEU A 247 5.18 -33.53 25.04
N VAL A 248 6.48 -33.69 25.31
CA VAL A 248 6.97 -34.14 26.61
C VAL A 248 6.62 -33.11 27.70
N HIS A 249 6.69 -31.83 27.42
CA HIS A 249 6.35 -30.79 28.40
C HIS A 249 4.85 -30.79 28.73
N ASN A 250 3.98 -31.01 27.73
CA ASN A 250 2.51 -31.00 27.91
C ASN A 250 1.95 -32.28 28.51
N ASP A 251 2.57 -33.44 28.27
CA ASP A 251 2.18 -34.73 28.83
C ASP A 251 3.43 -35.59 29.13
N PRO A 252 4.06 -35.40 30.29
CA PRO A 252 5.28 -36.12 30.68
C PRO A 252 5.12 -37.65 30.78
N TYR A 253 3.90 -38.12 31.00
CA TYR A 253 3.60 -39.53 31.25
C TYR A 253 2.96 -40.28 30.08
N GLY A 254 2.39 -39.56 29.11
CA GLY A 254 1.67 -40.14 27.96
C GLY A 254 2.31 -39.89 26.60
N ALA A 255 3.31 -39.05 26.54
CA ALA A 255 3.92 -38.67 25.27
C ALA A 255 4.63 -39.87 24.60
N ARG A 256 4.10 -40.36 23.47
CA ARG A 256 4.85 -41.25 22.58
C ARG A 256 6.16 -40.56 22.18
N LYS A 257 7.30 -41.24 22.34
CA LYS A 257 8.59 -40.77 21.82
C LYS A 257 8.46 -40.64 20.30
N ILE A 258 8.33 -39.42 19.82
CA ILE A 258 8.35 -39.13 18.39
C ILE A 258 9.83 -39.07 17.96
N ASP A 259 10.16 -39.84 16.96
CA ASP A 259 11.48 -39.71 16.31
C ASP A 259 11.49 -38.38 15.53
N PRO A 260 12.34 -37.38 15.91
CA PRO A 260 12.41 -36.08 15.23
C PRO A 260 12.64 -36.21 13.72
N ARG A 261 13.34 -37.25 13.28
CA ARG A 261 13.62 -37.53 11.86
C ARG A 261 12.39 -38.02 11.09
N ARG A 262 11.34 -38.46 11.77
CA ARG A 262 10.07 -38.96 11.20
C ARG A 262 8.89 -38.05 11.52
N SER A 263 9.15 -36.78 11.83
CA SER A 263 8.12 -35.81 12.23
C SER A 263 7.13 -35.45 11.11
N GLY A 264 7.48 -35.75 9.85
CA GLY A 264 6.65 -35.42 8.68
C GLY A 264 6.71 -33.92 8.28
N PHE A 265 7.50 -33.11 8.97
CA PHE A 265 7.69 -31.71 8.56
C PHE A 265 8.53 -31.60 7.29
N THR A 266 8.07 -30.73 6.40
CA THR A 266 8.90 -30.26 5.28
C THR A 266 9.77 -29.09 5.75
N ILE A 267 10.74 -28.75 4.94
CA ILE A 267 11.60 -27.59 5.22
C ILE A 267 10.81 -26.29 5.28
N ASP A 268 9.73 -26.16 4.50
CA ASP A 268 8.89 -24.97 4.40
C ASP A 268 7.69 -24.97 5.37
N THR A 269 7.48 -26.03 6.13
CA THR A 269 6.42 -26.04 7.16
C THR A 269 6.74 -24.97 8.22
N PRO A 270 5.88 -23.94 8.43
CA PRO A 270 6.16 -22.87 9.39
C PRO A 270 5.98 -23.38 10.82
N THR A 271 7.02 -23.98 11.35
CA THR A 271 7.04 -24.56 12.71
C THR A 271 8.27 -24.03 13.42
N PRO A 272 8.12 -23.58 14.68
CA PRO A 272 9.26 -23.14 15.47
C PRO A 272 10.34 -24.23 15.59
N TYR A 273 11.59 -23.78 15.63
CA TYR A 273 12.74 -24.60 16.01
C TYR A 273 13.82 -23.73 16.63
N LEU A 274 14.71 -24.33 17.39
CA LEU A 274 15.80 -23.59 18.01
C LEU A 274 17.02 -23.59 17.09
N LEU A 275 17.61 -22.42 16.88
CA LEU A 275 18.85 -22.32 16.10
C LEU A 275 20.00 -23.09 16.76
N GLN A 276 19.99 -23.20 18.10
CA GLN A 276 20.92 -24.02 18.87
C GLN A 276 20.81 -25.51 18.55
N ASP A 277 19.57 -26.02 18.39
CA ASP A 277 19.35 -27.42 18.00
C ASP A 277 19.88 -27.67 16.58
N LEU A 278 19.63 -26.75 15.65
CA LEU A 278 20.19 -26.84 14.29
C LEU A 278 21.72 -26.80 14.32
N ALA A 279 22.31 -25.89 15.07
CA ALA A 279 23.76 -25.80 15.20
C ALA A 279 24.35 -27.08 15.81
N GLY A 280 23.72 -27.63 16.87
CA GLY A 280 24.14 -28.89 17.49
C GLY A 280 24.09 -30.08 16.53
N LEU A 281 23.06 -30.17 15.67
CA LEU A 281 22.95 -31.21 14.62
C LEU A 281 24.07 -31.09 13.58
N ILE A 282 24.41 -29.86 13.16
CA ILE A 282 25.50 -29.60 12.21
C ILE A 282 26.84 -29.94 12.84
N ASP A 283 27.06 -29.59 14.12
CA ASP A 283 28.30 -29.88 14.86
C ASP A 283 28.46 -31.40 15.08
N GLU A 284 27.38 -32.11 15.45
CA GLU A 284 27.38 -33.58 15.55
C GLU A 284 27.76 -34.25 14.22
N ARG A 285 27.22 -33.74 13.08
CA ARG A 285 27.62 -34.21 11.75
C ARG A 285 29.10 -33.98 11.52
N MET A 286 29.59 -32.76 11.81
CA MET A 286 30.99 -32.39 11.62
C MET A 286 31.93 -33.32 12.39
N GLY A 287 31.57 -33.73 13.62
CA GLY A 287 32.33 -34.68 14.44
C GLY A 287 32.44 -36.07 13.87
N LYS A 288 31.45 -36.51 13.06
CA LYS A 288 31.40 -37.85 12.42
C LYS A 288 32.08 -37.91 11.05
N LEU A 289 32.47 -36.77 10.47
CA LEU A 289 33.01 -36.70 9.12
C LEU A 289 34.54 -36.90 9.14
N GLU A 290 35.03 -37.75 8.26
CA GLU A 290 36.46 -37.96 7.99
C GLU A 290 36.98 -36.94 6.94
N ASN A 291 36.11 -36.53 6.00
CA ASN A 291 36.48 -35.63 4.92
C ASN A 291 36.64 -34.20 5.40
N ARG A 292 37.86 -33.64 5.20
CA ARG A 292 38.20 -32.26 5.59
C ARG A 292 37.39 -31.21 4.86
N ALA A 293 37.08 -31.42 3.57
CA ALA A 293 36.32 -30.45 2.78
C ALA A 293 34.87 -30.29 3.33
N THR A 294 34.18 -31.38 3.60
CA THR A 294 32.81 -31.37 4.14
C THR A 294 32.77 -30.77 5.55
N ARG A 295 33.79 -31.03 6.39
CA ARG A 295 33.92 -30.33 7.69
C ARG A 295 34.01 -28.83 7.53
N MET A 296 34.73 -28.35 6.51
CA MET A 296 34.88 -26.92 6.26
C MET A 296 33.56 -26.24 5.89
N HIS A 297 32.68 -26.90 5.11
CA HIS A 297 31.33 -26.39 4.81
C HIS A 297 30.48 -26.29 6.09
N CYS A 298 30.47 -27.31 6.93
CA CYS A 298 29.78 -27.26 8.23
C CYS A 298 30.27 -26.09 9.09
N HIS A 299 31.59 -25.93 9.23
CA HIS A 299 32.18 -24.86 10.02
C HIS A 299 31.83 -23.46 9.47
N ARG A 300 31.89 -23.28 8.15
CA ARG A 300 31.53 -22.01 7.52
C ARG A 300 30.06 -21.68 7.72
N LEU A 301 29.18 -22.67 7.57
CA LEU A 301 27.74 -22.51 7.79
C LEU A 301 27.44 -22.12 9.24
N LEU A 302 28.03 -22.80 10.23
CA LEU A 302 27.89 -22.46 11.64
C LEU A 302 28.35 -21.03 11.91
N SER A 303 29.52 -20.63 11.40
CA SER A 303 30.04 -19.26 11.54
C SER A 303 29.12 -18.20 10.90
N ARG A 304 28.47 -18.51 9.77
CA ARG A 304 27.47 -17.63 9.14
C ARG A 304 26.22 -17.48 10.02
N LEU A 305 25.68 -18.59 10.50
CA LEU A 305 24.50 -18.59 11.36
C LEU A 305 24.77 -17.82 12.66
N GLU A 306 25.92 -18.02 13.28
CA GLU A 306 26.34 -17.29 14.46
C GLU A 306 26.50 -15.78 14.19
N THR A 307 27.14 -15.43 13.08
CA THR A 307 27.30 -14.02 12.67
C THR A 307 25.95 -13.37 12.46
N LEU A 308 25.02 -14.04 11.79
CA LEU A 308 23.67 -13.54 11.52
C LEU A 308 22.87 -13.36 12.80
N GLN A 309 22.93 -14.35 13.72
CA GLN A 309 22.24 -14.30 15.01
C GLN A 309 22.69 -13.14 15.88
N ASN A 310 24.00 -12.80 15.81
CA ASN A 310 24.60 -11.72 16.58
C ASN A 310 24.53 -10.36 15.87
N ASP A 311 24.02 -10.28 14.65
CA ASP A 311 23.88 -9.03 13.91
C ASP A 311 22.59 -8.30 14.34
N PRO A 312 22.70 -7.11 14.96
CA PRO A 312 21.54 -6.36 15.45
C PRO A 312 20.53 -5.99 14.35
N ARG A 313 20.94 -5.96 13.09
CA ARG A 313 20.07 -5.67 11.95
C ARG A 313 18.98 -6.74 11.78
N TYR A 314 19.25 -7.97 12.24
CA TYR A 314 18.34 -9.11 12.18
C TYR A 314 17.73 -9.45 13.55
N GLY A 315 17.85 -8.55 14.54
CA GLY A 315 17.26 -8.73 15.88
C GLY A 315 15.77 -9.10 15.82
N PHE A 316 15.00 -8.53 14.88
CA PHE A 316 13.59 -8.84 14.67
C PHE A 316 13.32 -10.32 14.32
N MET A 317 14.34 -11.07 13.84
CA MET A 317 14.25 -12.49 13.51
C MET A 317 14.64 -13.39 14.68
N PHE A 318 15.58 -12.98 15.52
CA PHE A 318 16.26 -13.86 16.48
C PHE A 318 15.98 -13.53 17.95
N GLU A 319 15.82 -12.25 18.31
CA GLU A 319 15.74 -11.85 19.73
C GLU A 319 14.59 -12.53 20.47
N ASP A 320 13.40 -12.57 19.85
CA ASP A 320 12.19 -13.17 20.45
C ASP A 320 11.78 -14.51 19.80
N ALA A 321 12.58 -15.04 18.88
CA ALA A 321 12.22 -16.22 18.09
C ALA A 321 11.96 -17.47 18.95
N ASN A 322 12.60 -17.55 20.12
CA ASN A 322 12.54 -18.69 21.01
C ASN A 322 11.71 -18.40 22.27
N VAL A 323 11.15 -17.21 22.42
CA VAL A 323 10.37 -16.79 23.58
C VAL A 323 8.88 -16.99 23.30
N GLY A 324 8.21 -17.73 24.15
CA GLY A 324 6.74 -17.94 24.04
C GLY A 324 6.31 -19.07 23.12
N GLY A 325 7.23 -19.79 22.48
CA GLY A 325 6.92 -20.96 21.66
C GLY A 325 6.37 -20.63 20.28
N ASP A 326 5.23 -21.20 19.89
CA ASP A 326 4.59 -20.94 18.60
C ASP A 326 3.76 -19.66 18.68
N THR A 327 4.32 -18.58 18.19
CA THR A 327 3.73 -17.23 18.21
C THR A 327 3.19 -16.82 16.84
N MET A 328 3.03 -17.75 15.89
CA MET A 328 2.61 -17.43 14.52
C MET A 328 1.23 -16.78 14.49
N ALA A 329 0.27 -17.29 15.27
CA ALA A 329 -1.09 -16.76 15.30
C ALA A 329 -1.13 -15.31 15.79
N GLU A 330 -0.37 -14.99 16.84
CA GLU A 330 -0.27 -13.66 17.42
C GLU A 330 0.39 -12.69 16.43
N ILE A 331 1.47 -13.12 15.77
CA ILE A 331 2.19 -12.31 14.77
C ILE A 331 1.29 -12.00 13.57
N LEU A 332 0.64 -13.01 12.99
CA LEU A 332 -0.29 -12.82 11.88
C LEU A 332 -1.47 -11.92 12.27
N SER A 333 -2.05 -12.15 13.47
CA SER A 333 -3.13 -11.31 13.99
C SER A 333 -2.70 -9.87 14.17
N HIS A 334 -1.48 -9.63 14.63
CA HIS A 334 -0.93 -8.29 14.80
C HIS A 334 -0.64 -7.61 13.46
N LEU A 335 0.04 -8.30 12.55
CA LEU A 335 0.41 -7.75 11.24
C LEU A 335 -0.82 -7.46 10.37
N PHE A 336 -1.75 -8.42 10.26
CA PHE A 336 -2.91 -8.32 9.37
C PHE A 336 -4.18 -7.83 10.06
N ARG A 337 -4.08 -7.41 11.32
CA ARG A 337 -5.21 -6.84 12.08
C ARG A 337 -6.46 -7.74 12.07
N LEU A 338 -6.27 -9.03 12.29
CA LEU A 338 -7.36 -10.01 12.27
C LEU A 338 -8.40 -9.68 13.35
N ASP A 339 -7.94 -9.25 14.53
CA ASP A 339 -8.72 -8.50 15.52
C ASP A 339 -8.29 -7.02 15.47
N PRO A 340 -9.06 -6.15 14.81
CA PRO A 340 -8.62 -4.78 14.53
C PRO A 340 -8.58 -3.88 15.75
N GLN A 341 -9.41 -4.11 16.77
CA GLN A 341 -9.50 -3.27 17.98
C GLN A 341 -9.52 -1.77 17.65
N GLY A 342 -10.30 -1.37 16.63
CA GLY A 342 -10.37 0.00 16.13
C GLY A 342 -9.22 0.42 15.19
N LYS A 343 -8.25 -0.47 14.92
CA LYS A 343 -7.11 -0.21 14.04
C LYS A 343 -7.08 -1.19 12.87
N PRO A 344 -7.87 -0.98 11.83
CA PRO A 344 -7.98 -1.91 10.70
C PRO A 344 -6.82 -1.85 9.70
N ILE A 345 -5.90 -0.90 9.83
CA ILE A 345 -4.73 -0.75 8.97
C ILE A 345 -3.42 -0.92 9.74
N THR A 346 -2.50 -1.69 9.19
CA THR A 346 -1.09 -1.70 9.58
C THR A 346 -0.28 -0.90 8.58
N VAL A 347 0.50 0.06 9.07
CA VAL A 347 1.52 0.79 8.30
C VAL A 347 2.89 0.31 8.73
N MET A 348 3.57 -0.43 7.85
CA MET A 348 4.92 -0.93 8.10
C MET A 348 5.95 0.04 7.53
N GLN A 349 6.69 0.69 8.42
CA GLN A 349 7.74 1.62 8.08
C GLN A 349 9.02 0.87 7.67
N LEU A 350 9.56 1.20 6.51
CA LEU A 350 10.74 0.54 5.96
C LEU A 350 11.97 1.44 5.90
N ALA A 351 11.78 2.76 5.94
CA ALA A 351 12.91 3.69 5.91
C ALA A 351 13.79 3.50 7.16
N GLY A 352 15.12 3.50 6.93
CA GLY A 352 16.12 3.27 7.98
C GLY A 352 16.58 1.82 8.13
N LEU A 353 15.94 0.85 7.44
CA LEU A 353 16.46 -0.51 7.31
C LEU A 353 17.48 -0.59 6.15
N PRO A 354 18.54 -1.41 6.27
CA PRO A 354 19.38 -1.78 5.13
C PRO A 354 18.55 -2.45 4.02
N ALA A 355 18.96 -2.25 2.76
CA ALA A 355 18.20 -2.74 1.61
C ALA A 355 17.96 -4.26 1.65
N GLU A 356 18.97 -5.04 2.00
CA GLU A 356 18.91 -6.49 2.14
C GLU A 356 17.92 -6.95 3.22
N VAL A 357 17.77 -6.19 4.31
CA VAL A 357 16.77 -6.47 5.35
C VAL A 357 15.37 -6.15 4.87
N VAL A 358 15.21 -5.02 4.17
CA VAL A 358 13.91 -4.63 3.59
C VAL A 358 13.41 -5.70 2.63
N ASP A 359 14.26 -6.19 1.74
CA ASP A 359 13.89 -7.19 0.74
C ASP A 359 13.42 -8.50 1.39
N ALA A 360 14.13 -8.97 2.42
CA ALA A 360 13.74 -10.16 3.17
C ALA A 360 12.40 -9.99 3.89
N VAL A 361 12.21 -8.87 4.59
CA VAL A 361 10.96 -8.56 5.31
C VAL A 361 9.78 -8.48 4.36
N VAL A 362 9.91 -7.72 3.25
CA VAL A 362 8.83 -7.55 2.28
C VAL A 362 8.47 -8.87 1.61
N CYS A 363 9.47 -9.70 1.29
CA CYS A 363 9.23 -11.04 0.74
C CYS A 363 8.38 -11.89 1.67
N VAL A 364 8.81 -12.04 2.91
CA VAL A 364 8.14 -12.89 3.91
C VAL A 364 6.72 -12.39 4.19
N VAL A 365 6.55 -11.08 4.40
CA VAL A 365 5.23 -10.52 4.71
C VAL A 365 4.27 -10.64 3.52
N ALA A 366 4.73 -10.42 2.29
CA ALA A 366 3.91 -10.61 1.08
C ALA A 366 3.49 -12.08 0.90
N ARG A 367 4.42 -13.03 1.14
CA ARG A 367 4.10 -14.46 1.11
C ARG A 367 3.11 -14.82 2.23
N LEU A 368 3.35 -14.37 3.45
CA LEU A 368 2.44 -14.65 4.58
C LEU A 368 1.03 -14.07 4.33
N ALA A 369 0.93 -12.90 3.71
CA ALA A 369 -0.36 -12.31 3.32
C ALA A 369 -1.11 -13.24 2.35
N PHE A 370 -0.41 -13.74 1.32
CA PHE A 370 -1.00 -14.67 0.36
C PHE A 370 -1.38 -16.01 1.01
N ASP A 371 -0.45 -16.62 1.76
CA ASP A 371 -0.66 -17.92 2.39
C ASP A 371 -1.79 -17.85 3.43
N PHE A 372 -1.88 -16.74 4.19
CA PHE A 372 -3.00 -16.52 5.11
C PHE A 372 -4.34 -16.45 4.38
N GLY A 373 -4.40 -15.70 3.27
CA GLY A 373 -5.60 -15.66 2.42
C GLY A 373 -5.99 -17.04 1.90
N LEU A 374 -5.02 -17.80 1.39
CA LEU A 374 -5.21 -19.16 0.89
C LEU A 374 -5.77 -20.10 1.96
N TRP A 375 -5.11 -20.17 3.13
CA TRP A 375 -5.49 -21.10 4.21
C TRP A 375 -6.73 -20.66 5.00
N SER A 376 -7.07 -19.35 4.97
CA SER A 376 -8.34 -18.85 5.54
C SER A 376 -9.52 -18.96 4.56
N GLU A 377 -9.30 -19.50 3.35
CA GLU A 377 -10.32 -19.61 2.30
C GLU A 377 -10.97 -18.26 1.95
N GLY A 378 -10.20 -17.17 2.03
CA GLY A 378 -10.66 -15.83 1.72
C GLY A 378 -11.61 -15.20 2.76
N ARG A 379 -11.71 -15.76 3.96
CA ARG A 379 -12.62 -15.24 5.02
C ARG A 379 -12.25 -13.86 5.54
N PHE A 380 -11.00 -13.46 5.38
CA PHE A 380 -10.48 -12.18 5.86
C PHE A 380 -9.90 -11.39 4.69
N PRO A 381 -10.71 -10.54 4.05
CA PRO A 381 -10.24 -9.71 2.93
C PRO A 381 -9.08 -8.82 3.37
N LEU A 382 -7.96 -8.91 2.67
CA LEU A 382 -6.74 -8.16 2.95
C LEU A 382 -6.32 -7.35 1.73
N LEU A 383 -6.22 -6.05 1.88
CA LEU A 383 -5.61 -5.14 0.89
C LEU A 383 -4.15 -4.94 1.24
N PHE A 384 -3.26 -5.49 0.42
CA PHE A 384 -1.82 -5.32 0.53
C PHE A 384 -1.38 -4.14 -0.35
N VAL A 385 -0.95 -3.05 0.28
CA VAL A 385 -0.51 -1.83 -0.41
C VAL A 385 1.00 -1.78 -0.45
N CYS A 386 1.56 -1.68 -1.64
CA CYS A 386 2.99 -1.65 -1.87
C CYS A 386 3.41 -0.28 -2.40
N GLU A 387 3.99 0.56 -1.53
CA GLU A 387 4.62 1.81 -1.95
C GLU A 387 5.99 1.52 -2.56
N GLU A 388 6.38 2.34 -3.55
CA GLU A 388 7.59 2.15 -4.36
C GLU A 388 7.70 0.73 -4.96
N ALA A 389 6.56 0.24 -5.46
CA ALA A 389 6.40 -1.13 -5.94
C ALA A 389 7.45 -1.56 -6.98
N HIS A 390 8.01 -0.62 -7.74
CA HIS A 390 9.09 -0.89 -8.71
C HIS A 390 10.38 -1.42 -8.06
N ARG A 391 10.62 -1.13 -6.76
CA ARG A 391 11.76 -1.70 -6.02
C ARG A 391 11.58 -3.19 -5.77
N PHE A 392 10.35 -3.62 -5.48
CA PHE A 392 10.03 -4.97 -5.02
C PHE A 392 9.59 -5.91 -6.17
N ALA A 393 9.09 -5.35 -7.25
CA ALA A 393 8.75 -6.10 -8.46
C ALA A 393 9.33 -5.42 -9.71
N PRO A 394 10.67 -5.35 -9.85
CA PRO A 394 11.30 -4.69 -10.98
C PRO A 394 11.03 -5.43 -12.30
N ALA A 395 10.95 -4.65 -13.41
CA ALA A 395 10.83 -5.18 -14.78
C ALA A 395 12.09 -5.97 -15.17
N ASP A 396 13.26 -5.48 -14.77
CA ASP A 396 14.51 -6.19 -14.94
C ASP A 396 14.59 -7.37 -13.96
N ARG A 397 14.59 -8.58 -14.50
CA ARG A 397 14.61 -9.82 -13.72
C ARG A 397 15.93 -10.07 -12.98
N THR A 398 16.97 -9.37 -13.36
CA THR A 398 18.30 -9.45 -12.73
C THR A 398 18.44 -8.45 -11.59
N ALA A 399 17.54 -7.49 -11.49
CA ALA A 399 17.51 -6.48 -10.44
C ALA A 399 16.61 -6.93 -9.29
N GLY A 400 16.97 -6.48 -8.07
CA GLY A 400 16.18 -6.72 -6.86
C GLY A 400 16.22 -8.16 -6.37
N PHE A 401 15.39 -8.44 -5.36
CA PHE A 401 15.29 -9.75 -4.75
C PHE A 401 14.23 -10.60 -5.43
N GLY A 402 14.65 -11.66 -6.12
CA GLY A 402 13.78 -12.53 -6.91
C GLY A 402 12.58 -13.12 -6.16
N PRO A 403 12.73 -13.62 -4.92
CA PRO A 403 11.62 -14.11 -4.10
C PRO A 403 10.54 -13.07 -3.84
N THR A 404 10.90 -11.82 -3.50
CA THR A 404 9.93 -10.72 -3.28
C THR A 404 9.08 -10.48 -4.53
N ARG A 405 9.72 -10.41 -5.69
CA ARG A 405 9.02 -10.27 -6.97
C ARG A 405 8.05 -11.43 -7.19
N ARG A 406 8.46 -12.68 -6.91
CA ARG A 406 7.58 -13.86 -7.05
C ARG A 406 6.40 -13.81 -6.09
N ALA A 407 6.59 -13.39 -4.84
CA ALA A 407 5.52 -13.23 -3.86
C ALA A 407 4.47 -12.20 -4.32
N LEU A 408 4.90 -11.03 -4.80
CA LEU A 408 3.99 -10.00 -5.32
C LEU A 408 3.28 -10.45 -6.61
N LEU A 409 3.99 -11.13 -7.52
CA LEU A 409 3.39 -11.70 -8.72
C LEU A 409 2.32 -12.76 -8.39
N ARG A 410 2.53 -13.56 -7.35
CA ARG A 410 1.55 -14.54 -6.88
C ARG A 410 0.30 -13.87 -6.35
N ILE A 411 0.43 -12.80 -5.54
CA ILE A 411 -0.72 -11.98 -5.11
C ILE A 411 -1.43 -11.41 -6.34
N ALA A 412 -0.71 -10.80 -7.28
CA ALA A 412 -1.29 -10.20 -8.47
C ALA A 412 -2.08 -11.19 -9.34
N LYS A 413 -1.58 -12.41 -9.51
CA LYS A 413 -2.23 -13.42 -10.37
C LYS A 413 -3.35 -14.20 -9.68
N GLU A 414 -3.20 -14.49 -8.41
CA GLU A 414 -4.04 -15.47 -7.71
C GLU A 414 -4.73 -14.91 -6.46
N GLY A 415 -4.23 -13.79 -5.91
CA GLY A 415 -4.67 -13.24 -4.62
C GLY A 415 -6.17 -13.01 -4.52
N ARG A 416 -6.78 -12.54 -5.62
CA ARG A 416 -8.22 -12.32 -5.71
C ARG A 416 -9.06 -13.53 -5.28
N LYS A 417 -8.65 -14.74 -5.65
CA LYS A 417 -9.38 -15.97 -5.31
C LYS A 417 -9.43 -16.22 -3.80
N TYR A 418 -8.49 -15.66 -3.09
CA TYR A 418 -8.29 -15.88 -1.65
C TYR A 418 -8.48 -14.60 -0.83
N GLY A 419 -9.14 -13.59 -1.42
CA GLY A 419 -9.44 -12.33 -0.73
C GLY A 419 -8.22 -11.45 -0.47
N VAL A 420 -7.11 -11.65 -1.20
CA VAL A 420 -5.91 -10.82 -1.09
C VAL A 420 -5.82 -9.90 -2.30
N TYR A 421 -5.95 -8.61 -2.05
CA TYR A 421 -5.95 -7.56 -3.06
C TYR A 421 -4.66 -6.78 -3.02
N LEU A 422 -4.23 -6.25 -4.16
CA LEU A 422 -2.98 -5.51 -4.30
C LEU A 422 -3.26 -4.06 -4.68
N GLY A 423 -2.70 -3.13 -3.91
CA GLY A 423 -2.62 -1.72 -4.23
C GLY A 423 -1.18 -1.34 -4.55
N LEU A 424 -0.88 -0.96 -5.78
CA LEU A 424 0.46 -0.58 -6.20
C LEU A 424 0.61 0.93 -6.21
N VAL A 425 1.69 1.42 -5.64
CA VAL A 425 2.03 2.84 -5.68
C VAL A 425 3.44 2.97 -6.22
N THR A 426 3.62 3.70 -7.32
CA THR A 426 4.95 3.87 -7.91
C THR A 426 5.10 5.20 -8.63
N GLN A 427 6.31 5.75 -8.58
CA GLN A 427 6.72 6.91 -9.36
C GLN A 427 7.38 6.53 -10.69
N ARG A 428 7.69 5.25 -10.89
CA ARG A 428 8.40 4.73 -12.07
C ARG A 428 7.66 3.50 -12.65
N PRO A 429 6.51 3.70 -13.27
CA PRO A 429 5.73 2.60 -13.82
C PRO A 429 6.51 1.73 -14.82
N SER A 430 7.39 2.33 -15.63
CA SER A 430 8.19 1.60 -16.65
C SER A 430 9.26 0.69 -16.04
N GLU A 431 9.62 0.90 -14.77
CA GLU A 431 10.54 0.03 -14.04
C GLU A 431 9.82 -1.12 -13.30
N LEU A 432 8.47 -1.10 -13.24
CA LEU A 432 7.66 -2.14 -12.62
C LEU A 432 7.41 -3.30 -13.59
N ASP A 433 7.39 -4.54 -13.07
CA ASP A 433 7.08 -5.73 -13.86
C ASP A 433 5.73 -5.56 -14.58
N PRO A 434 5.71 -5.61 -15.92
CA PRO A 434 4.50 -5.38 -16.70
C PRO A 434 3.39 -6.40 -16.39
N THR A 435 3.74 -7.59 -15.90
CA THR A 435 2.75 -8.59 -15.48
C THR A 435 1.98 -8.12 -14.25
N VAL A 436 2.64 -7.45 -13.30
CA VAL A 436 1.98 -6.97 -12.07
C VAL A 436 1.02 -5.82 -12.40
N ILE A 437 1.48 -4.85 -13.19
CA ILE A 437 0.63 -3.70 -13.55
C ILE A 437 -0.56 -4.09 -14.44
N SER A 438 -0.39 -5.11 -15.32
CA SER A 438 -1.49 -5.60 -16.18
C SER A 438 -2.62 -6.29 -15.40
N GLN A 439 -2.39 -6.68 -14.15
CA GLN A 439 -3.42 -7.23 -13.27
C GLN A 439 -4.20 -6.13 -12.52
N CYS A 440 -3.79 -4.87 -12.64
CA CYS A 440 -4.49 -3.75 -12.03
C CYS A 440 -5.61 -3.28 -12.98
N ASN A 441 -6.84 -3.47 -12.56
CA ASN A 441 -8.02 -3.09 -13.36
C ASN A 441 -8.49 -1.66 -13.11
N THR A 442 -8.00 -1.02 -12.06
CA THR A 442 -8.28 0.39 -11.77
C THR A 442 -6.95 1.13 -11.65
N LEU A 443 -6.79 2.17 -12.43
CA LEU A 443 -5.56 2.93 -12.52
C LEU A 443 -5.85 4.42 -12.26
N PHE A 444 -5.02 5.02 -11.42
CA PHE A 444 -5.00 6.45 -11.15
C PHE A 444 -3.67 7.01 -11.66
N ALA A 445 -3.67 7.58 -12.86
CA ALA A 445 -2.49 8.18 -13.47
C ALA A 445 -2.45 9.67 -13.12
N MET A 446 -1.55 10.04 -12.21
CA MET A 446 -1.18 11.43 -11.92
C MET A 446 -0.09 11.88 -12.88
N ARG A 447 0.37 13.13 -12.79
CA ARG A 447 1.38 13.67 -13.71
C ARG A 447 2.61 12.77 -13.82
N LEU A 448 2.94 12.38 -15.06
CA LEU A 448 4.14 11.65 -15.45
C LEU A 448 4.85 12.41 -16.57
N SER A 449 6.12 12.74 -16.36
CA SER A 449 6.91 13.53 -17.31
C SER A 449 7.77 12.66 -18.25
N ASN A 450 7.99 11.38 -17.88
CA ASN A 450 8.84 10.47 -18.64
C ASN A 450 8.03 9.80 -19.77
N GLU A 451 8.54 9.87 -21.01
CA GLU A 451 7.89 9.26 -22.19
C GLU A 451 7.74 7.73 -22.08
N ARG A 452 8.70 7.03 -21.46
CA ARG A 452 8.61 5.56 -21.25
C ARG A 452 7.46 5.20 -20.34
N ASP A 453 7.25 5.96 -19.25
CA ASP A 453 6.13 5.77 -18.34
C ASP A 453 4.80 6.02 -19.02
N GLN A 454 4.70 7.05 -19.86
CA GLN A 454 3.49 7.34 -20.64
C GLN A 454 3.24 6.26 -21.70
N ALA A 455 4.29 5.76 -22.37
CA ALA A 455 4.16 4.68 -23.36
C ALA A 455 3.64 3.39 -22.70
N LEU A 456 4.12 3.06 -21.51
CA LEU A 456 3.59 1.92 -20.75
C LEU A 456 2.11 2.09 -20.45
N LEU A 457 1.69 3.26 -19.96
CA LEU A 457 0.26 3.53 -19.72
C LEU A 457 -0.58 3.39 -20.98
N ARG A 458 -0.13 3.94 -22.10
CA ARG A 458 -0.83 3.81 -23.38
C ARG A 458 -0.97 2.35 -23.82
N SER A 459 0.02 1.51 -23.56
CA SER A 459 -0.03 0.08 -23.90
C SER A 459 -0.94 -0.74 -22.97
N ALA A 460 -1.22 -0.23 -21.77
CA ALA A 460 -2.06 -0.90 -20.76
C ALA A 460 -3.55 -0.55 -20.88
N VAL A 461 -3.92 0.34 -21.81
CA VAL A 461 -5.30 0.82 -21.99
C VAL A 461 -5.79 0.59 -23.41
N SER A 462 -7.13 0.59 -23.57
CA SER A 462 -7.74 0.58 -24.90
C SER A 462 -7.46 1.91 -25.64
N ASP A 463 -7.51 1.86 -26.97
CA ASP A 463 -7.32 3.05 -27.84
C ASP A 463 -8.25 4.21 -27.44
N GLU A 464 -9.44 3.92 -26.93
CA GLU A 464 -10.41 4.89 -26.46
C GLU A 464 -9.91 5.72 -25.27
N ILE A 465 -9.13 5.12 -24.38
CA ILE A 465 -8.56 5.78 -23.19
C ILE A 465 -7.21 6.43 -23.51
N ALA A 466 -6.52 5.97 -24.54
CA ALA A 466 -5.18 6.46 -24.90
C ALA A 466 -5.14 7.98 -25.13
N ASN A 467 -6.23 8.55 -25.66
CA ASN A 467 -6.36 10.00 -25.86
C ASN A 467 -6.40 10.77 -24.52
N LEU A 468 -7.07 10.24 -23.50
CA LEU A 468 -7.11 10.87 -22.17
C LEU A 468 -5.74 10.81 -21.48
N ILE A 469 -4.93 9.80 -21.76
CA ILE A 469 -3.57 9.70 -21.22
C ILE A 469 -2.66 10.83 -21.76
N SER A 470 -2.99 11.42 -22.92
CA SER A 470 -2.25 12.55 -23.45
C SER A 470 -2.24 13.77 -22.50
N PHE A 471 -3.22 13.89 -21.59
CA PHE A 471 -3.28 14.94 -20.57
C PHE A 471 -2.38 14.68 -19.37
N VAL A 472 -1.92 13.46 -19.16
CA VAL A 472 -1.13 13.09 -17.97
C VAL A 472 0.08 13.99 -17.73
N PRO A 473 0.86 14.42 -18.74
CA PRO A 473 1.97 15.35 -18.53
C PRO A 473 1.56 16.74 -18.02
N SER A 474 0.34 17.19 -18.33
CA SER A 474 -0.17 18.52 -17.99
C SER A 474 -0.99 18.60 -16.71
N LEU A 475 -1.19 17.46 -16.01
CA LEU A 475 -1.96 17.43 -14.79
C LEU A 475 -1.38 18.28 -13.68
N GLY A 476 -2.23 18.94 -12.93
CA GLY A 476 -1.89 19.74 -11.74
C GLY A 476 -1.58 18.87 -10.52
N MET A 477 -1.37 19.53 -9.38
CA MET A 477 -1.24 18.83 -8.10
C MET A 477 -2.56 18.19 -7.70
N ARG A 478 -2.48 16.95 -7.21
CA ARG A 478 -3.65 16.13 -6.78
C ARG A 478 -4.64 15.83 -7.92
N GLU A 479 -4.27 16.08 -9.15
CA GLU A 479 -5.07 15.69 -10.31
C GLU A 479 -4.63 14.33 -10.82
N ALA A 480 -5.60 13.55 -11.28
CA ALA A 480 -5.38 12.25 -11.90
C ALA A 480 -6.34 12.01 -13.06
N VAL A 481 -5.88 11.28 -14.06
CA VAL A 481 -6.75 10.55 -14.99
C VAL A 481 -6.97 9.16 -14.40
N ALA A 482 -8.20 8.89 -14.02
CA ALA A 482 -8.57 7.61 -13.42
C ALA A 482 -9.44 6.81 -14.40
N PHE A 483 -9.16 5.52 -14.52
CA PHE A 483 -9.86 4.63 -15.43
C PHE A 483 -9.83 3.18 -14.93
N GLY A 484 -10.70 2.37 -15.48
CA GLY A 484 -10.82 0.97 -15.11
C GLY A 484 -12.18 0.62 -14.52
N GLU A 485 -12.27 -0.55 -13.88
CA GLU A 485 -13.56 -1.07 -13.42
C GLU A 485 -14.12 -0.34 -12.20
N GLY A 486 -13.25 0.19 -11.35
CA GLY A 486 -13.68 0.96 -10.17
C GLY A 486 -14.30 2.32 -10.50
N LEU A 487 -14.33 2.75 -11.76
CA LEU A 487 -14.96 4.00 -12.19
C LEU A 487 -16.03 3.75 -13.25
N PRO A 488 -17.12 4.53 -13.24
CA PRO A 488 -18.15 4.39 -14.26
C PRO A 488 -17.62 4.76 -15.65
N LEU A 489 -16.78 5.79 -15.75
CA LEU A 489 -16.14 6.27 -16.99
C LEU A 489 -14.68 6.67 -16.69
N PRO A 490 -13.79 6.60 -17.71
CA PRO A 490 -12.48 7.23 -17.61
C PRO A 490 -12.62 8.72 -17.34
N THR A 491 -11.95 9.22 -16.30
CA THR A 491 -12.26 10.52 -15.72
C THR A 491 -11.02 11.28 -15.30
N ARG A 492 -10.94 12.55 -15.62
CA ARG A 492 -10.00 13.47 -14.97
C ARG A 492 -10.64 14.00 -13.69
N LEU A 493 -10.00 13.74 -12.58
CA LEU A 493 -10.46 14.13 -11.24
C LEU A 493 -9.38 14.88 -10.47
N ARG A 494 -9.82 15.61 -9.43
CA ARG A 494 -8.95 16.20 -8.41
C ARG A 494 -9.26 15.54 -7.08
N PHE A 495 -8.26 14.92 -6.44
CA PHE A 495 -8.41 14.31 -5.12
C PHE A 495 -8.79 15.35 -4.05
N THR A 496 -9.65 14.94 -3.12
CA THR A 496 -10.03 15.73 -1.95
C THR A 496 -8.80 16.20 -1.21
N GLU A 497 -8.84 17.42 -0.70
CA GLU A 497 -7.81 17.96 0.17
C GLU A 497 -7.91 17.32 1.56
N LEU A 498 -6.78 16.78 2.02
CA LEU A 498 -6.67 16.19 3.35
C LEU A 498 -6.48 17.29 4.40
N SER A 499 -6.98 17.07 5.60
CA SER A 499 -6.67 17.94 6.73
C SER A 499 -5.17 17.91 7.02
N GLN A 500 -4.65 18.95 7.70
CA GLN A 500 -3.23 19.04 8.08
C GLN A 500 -2.74 17.84 8.90
N GLU A 501 -3.63 17.20 9.65
CA GLU A 501 -3.33 16.02 10.46
C GLU A 501 -3.21 14.75 9.62
N GLN A 502 -3.93 14.67 8.50
CA GLN A 502 -3.97 13.51 7.60
C GLN A 502 -3.02 13.63 6.41
N LEU A 503 -2.32 14.76 6.27
CA LEU A 503 -1.36 14.92 5.19
C LEU A 503 -0.17 13.97 5.38
N PRO A 504 0.23 13.23 4.34
CA PRO A 504 1.48 12.48 4.34
C PRO A 504 2.64 13.44 4.68
N ARG A 505 3.45 13.06 5.66
CA ARG A 505 4.58 13.88 6.11
C ARG A 505 5.86 13.21 5.63
N SER A 506 6.42 13.74 4.56
CA SER A 506 7.80 13.44 4.24
C SER A 506 8.71 14.13 5.26
N GLU A 507 9.63 13.37 5.86
CA GLU A 507 10.71 13.95 6.66
C GLU A 507 11.72 14.71 5.76
N THR A 508 11.22 15.29 4.67
CA THR A 508 12.06 16.03 3.74
C THR A 508 12.67 17.22 4.46
N TYR A 509 13.97 17.26 4.48
CA TYR A 509 14.73 18.40 5.00
C TYR A 509 14.32 19.67 4.23
N ARG A 510 13.62 20.58 4.92
CA ARG A 510 13.38 21.92 4.40
C ARG A 510 14.50 22.81 4.95
N LEU A 511 15.21 23.46 4.03
CA LEU A 511 16.33 24.34 4.38
C LEU A 511 15.91 25.44 5.36
N GLU A 512 14.63 25.84 5.30
CA GLU A 512 14.02 26.92 6.07
C GLU A 512 13.65 26.52 7.51
N ASP A 513 13.45 25.22 7.79
CA ASP A 513 12.88 24.76 9.05
C ASP A 513 13.92 24.48 10.15
N ARG A 514 15.20 24.52 9.84
CA ARG A 514 16.25 24.26 10.84
C ARG A 514 17.28 25.36 10.86
N ALA A 515 17.33 26.09 11.97
CA ALA A 515 18.47 26.94 12.29
C ALA A 515 19.74 26.06 12.29
N MET A 516 20.60 26.23 11.31
CA MET A 516 21.92 25.61 11.28
C MET A 516 22.76 26.29 12.37
N GLY A 517 22.73 25.72 13.58
CA GLY A 517 23.73 26.01 14.57
C GLY A 517 25.11 25.54 14.09
N PRO A 518 26.22 26.12 14.54
CA PRO A 518 27.55 25.66 14.20
C PRO A 518 27.68 24.17 14.60
N ALA A 519 28.05 23.32 13.62
CA ALA A 519 28.34 21.92 13.89
C ALA A 519 29.64 21.85 14.73
N ASP A 520 29.51 21.87 16.05
CA ASP A 520 30.63 21.67 16.95
C ASP A 520 31.04 20.18 17.04
N ARG A 521 32.18 19.92 17.63
CA ARG A 521 32.68 18.55 17.82
C ARG A 521 31.73 17.69 18.67
N GLY A 522 30.97 18.30 19.57
CA GLY A 522 29.99 17.61 20.42
C GLY A 522 28.81 17.10 19.59
N PHE A 523 28.25 17.93 18.69
CA PHE A 523 27.22 17.53 17.76
C PHE A 523 27.67 16.40 16.83
N VAL A 524 28.90 16.52 16.26
CA VAL A 524 29.46 15.47 15.40
C VAL A 524 29.62 14.15 16.17
N ARG A 525 30.08 14.17 17.41
CA ARG A 525 30.14 12.97 18.25
C ARG A 525 28.78 12.35 18.47
N GLN A 526 27.76 13.12 18.83
CA GLN A 526 26.40 12.62 18.99
C GLN A 526 25.83 12.01 17.69
N VAL A 527 26.14 12.57 16.52
CA VAL A 527 25.76 12.00 15.23
C VAL A 527 26.48 10.68 15.01
N VAL A 528 27.78 10.61 15.26
CA VAL A 528 28.57 9.38 15.12
C VAL A 528 28.08 8.29 16.07
N ASP A 529 27.78 8.64 17.32
CA ASP A 529 27.29 7.69 18.32
C ASP A 529 25.89 7.15 17.93
N ARG A 530 25.00 8.02 17.45
CA ARG A 530 23.70 7.58 16.87
C ARG A 530 23.90 6.69 15.64
N TRP A 531 24.82 7.05 14.76
CA TRP A 531 25.12 6.25 13.57
C TRP A 531 25.68 4.88 13.95
N ARG A 532 26.65 4.83 14.87
CA ARG A 532 27.19 3.56 15.38
C ARG A 532 26.13 2.75 16.12
N GLY A 533 25.29 3.40 16.91
CA GLY A 533 24.17 2.78 17.61
C GLY A 533 23.10 2.19 16.68
N SER A 534 22.85 2.82 15.51
CA SER A 534 21.92 2.29 14.52
C SER A 534 22.47 1.07 13.75
N LEU A 535 23.80 0.92 13.68
CA LEU A 535 24.47 -0.15 12.93
C LEU A 535 24.96 -1.31 13.83
N GLY A 536 25.06 -1.12 15.15
CA GLY A 536 25.78 -2.10 15.94
C GLY A 536 25.62 -2.11 17.45
N ALA A 537 24.63 -1.47 18.04
CA ALA A 537 24.44 -1.57 19.49
C ALA A 537 22.97 -1.82 19.84
N GLY A 538 22.62 -3.10 19.94
CA GLY A 538 21.63 -3.50 20.91
C GLY A 538 22.10 -3.04 22.29
N ARG A 539 21.24 -2.27 22.99
CA ARG A 539 21.31 -2.01 24.45
C ARG A 539 22.64 -1.54 25.02
N VAL A 540 23.01 -0.31 24.76
CA VAL A 540 23.39 0.51 25.91
C VAL A 540 22.04 0.95 26.51
N SER A 541 21.71 0.37 27.68
CA SER A 541 20.56 0.77 28.49
C SER A 541 20.38 2.27 28.39
N GLU A 542 19.14 2.73 28.12
CA GLU A 542 18.67 4.01 28.57
C GLU A 542 18.84 4.04 30.11
N GLU A 543 20.05 4.19 30.55
CA GLU A 543 20.30 4.86 31.81
C GLU A 543 19.75 6.25 31.59
N ALA A 544 18.68 6.51 32.31
CA ALA A 544 17.88 7.73 32.30
C ALA A 544 18.77 8.93 32.02
N ALA A 545 18.49 9.67 30.97
CA ALA A 545 19.00 11.03 30.83
C ALA A 545 18.82 11.68 32.19
N PRO A 546 19.87 12.26 32.79
CA PRO A 546 19.76 12.87 34.08
C PRO A 546 18.59 13.86 33.97
N GLN A 547 17.56 13.60 34.76
CA GLN A 547 16.46 14.55 34.90
C GLN A 547 17.12 15.89 35.19
N PRO A 548 16.80 16.97 34.47
CA PRO A 548 17.32 18.28 34.81
C PRO A 548 17.05 18.47 36.31
N ALA A 549 18.12 18.73 37.04
CA ALA A 549 18.04 18.95 38.48
C ALA A 549 16.89 19.90 38.76
N PRO A 550 15.96 19.57 39.67
CA PRO A 550 14.84 20.45 39.96
C PRO A 550 15.43 21.83 40.25
N THR A 551 14.95 22.81 39.49
CA THR A 551 15.29 24.22 39.69
C THR A 551 15.07 24.49 41.15
N PRO A 552 16.09 24.96 41.95
CA PRO A 552 15.88 25.21 43.35
C PRO A 552 14.71 26.20 43.46
N ALA A 553 13.66 25.80 44.19
CA ALA A 553 12.57 26.66 44.50
C ALA A 553 13.13 27.92 45.15
N PRO A 554 12.58 29.13 44.85
CA PRO A 554 13.06 30.34 45.49
C PRO A 554 12.97 30.17 47.00
N PHE A 555 14.06 30.44 47.70
CA PHE A 555 14.12 30.43 49.15
C PHE A 555 13.07 31.40 49.69
N VAL A 556 11.85 30.91 49.96
CA VAL A 556 10.90 31.61 50.79
C VAL A 556 11.40 31.48 52.22
N ASN A 557 11.74 32.61 52.79
CA ASN A 557 12.32 32.74 54.13
C ASN A 557 11.28 32.32 55.18
N ASP A 558 11.21 31.00 55.45
CA ASP A 558 10.22 30.32 56.29
C ASP A 558 10.39 30.61 57.80
N ALA A 559 11.38 31.46 58.15
CA ALA A 559 11.64 31.86 59.53
C ALA A 559 10.51 32.79 60.08
N ALA A 560 9.92 33.61 59.22
CA ALA A 560 8.83 34.51 59.63
C ALA A 560 7.51 33.76 59.91
N ALA A 561 7.19 32.76 59.08
CA ALA A 561 6.00 31.94 59.25
C ALA A 561 6.10 31.02 60.49
N ARG A 562 7.28 30.48 60.79
CA ARG A 562 7.51 29.71 62.03
C ARG A 562 7.47 30.55 63.28
N LEU A 563 7.91 31.82 63.25
CA LEU A 563 7.80 32.73 64.37
C LEU A 563 6.34 33.13 64.64
N GLU A 564 5.50 33.30 63.65
CA GLU A 564 4.08 33.55 63.84
C GLU A 564 3.34 32.34 64.40
N GLN A 565 3.66 31.11 63.95
CA GLN A 565 3.07 29.90 64.50
C GLN A 565 3.48 29.65 65.97
N LEU A 566 4.74 29.91 66.32
CA LEU A 566 5.19 29.85 67.71
C LEU A 566 4.54 30.91 68.61
N ARG A 567 4.35 32.13 68.12
CA ARG A 567 3.58 33.17 68.85
C ARG A 567 2.12 32.79 69.07
N ALA A 568 1.46 32.20 68.07
CA ALA A 568 0.08 31.72 68.20
C ALA A 568 -0.06 30.52 69.15
N GLN A 569 0.95 29.67 69.30
CA GLN A 569 0.96 28.55 70.24
C GLN A 569 1.24 29.04 71.70
N ILE A 570 2.05 30.07 71.88
CA ILE A 570 2.32 30.64 73.21
C ILE A 570 1.10 31.39 73.72
N LEU A 571 0.39 32.10 72.84
CA LEU A 571 -0.89 32.82 73.24
C LEU A 571 -2.03 31.85 73.58
N LYS A 572 -2.04 30.63 73.06
CA LYS A 572 -3.03 29.59 73.39
C LYS A 572 -2.75 28.88 74.73
N ARG A 573 -1.51 28.93 75.25
CA ARG A 573 -1.11 28.29 76.50
C ARG A 573 -1.08 29.23 77.71
N GLY A 574 -1.47 30.52 77.55
CA GLY A 574 -1.43 31.53 78.61
C GLY A 574 -2.79 31.90 79.18
N VAL A 575 -3.85 31.15 78.88
CA VAL A 575 -5.20 31.30 79.46
C VAL A 575 -5.70 29.90 79.83
N SER A 576 -5.30 29.44 81.01
CA SER A 576 -5.97 28.47 81.82
C SER A 576 -5.45 28.57 83.24
#